data_1f0d8719750ea59f6e66a1ff6dffc703
#
_entry.id   1f0d8719750ea59f6e66a1ff6dffc703
#
_cell.length_a   1.000
_cell.length_b   1.000
_cell.length_c   1.000
_cell.angle_alpha   90.00
_cell.angle_beta   90.00
_cell.angle_gamma   90.00
#
_symmetry.space_group_name_H-M   'P 1'
#
loop_
_entity.id
_entity.type
_entity.pdbx_description
1 polymer ?
#
loop_
_entity_poly.entity_id
_entity_poly.type
_entity_poly.pdbx_seq_one_letter_code
_entity_poly.pdbx_strand_id
1 'polypeptide(L)'
;QIYQNIQTVLDEYNYTEQCIQEALDNPNYHSKVFRSPGGSHGGYYRNIKSQAKIYLRQNGIVSLDWNSLSRDAEGAKTKEELLQNVITTIGDKKSVVILMHDSADKILTYESLPDIIKYLRDNGYEFKTLYDIL
;
A
#
# COMPACT_ATOMS: atom_id res chain seq x y z
N GLN A 1 12.87 4.63 14.08
CA GLN A 1 12.50 5.28 12.79
C GLN A 1 13.02 4.42 11.64
N ILE A 2 12.15 3.89 10.81
CA ILE A 2 12.51 2.95 9.71
C ILE A 2 13.60 3.51 8.76
N TYR A 3 13.65 4.81 8.52
CA TYR A 3 14.61 5.43 7.58
C TYR A 3 15.85 6.04 8.25
N GLN A 4 16.38 5.44 9.30
CA GLN A 4 17.68 5.86 9.86
C GLN A 4 18.84 5.54 8.90
N ASN A 5 18.80 4.34 8.33
CA ASN A 5 19.73 3.85 7.32
C ASN A 5 19.09 2.67 6.56
N ILE A 6 19.77 2.11 5.57
CA ILE A 6 19.24 0.99 4.78
C ILE A 6 19.00 -0.25 5.66
N GLN A 7 19.90 -0.54 6.61
CA GLN A 7 19.76 -1.73 7.45
C GLN A 7 18.48 -1.70 8.28
N THR A 8 18.10 -0.54 8.84
CA THR A 8 16.83 -0.45 9.57
C THR A 8 15.62 -0.72 8.69
N VAL A 9 15.64 -0.36 7.40
CA VAL A 9 14.56 -0.71 6.47
C VAL A 9 14.47 -2.23 6.26
N LEU A 10 15.62 -2.89 6.13
CA LEU A 10 15.68 -4.33 5.92
C LEU A 10 15.29 -5.11 7.17
N ASP A 11 15.70 -4.64 8.34
CA ASP A 11 15.34 -5.26 9.63
C ASP A 11 13.81 -5.18 9.84
N GLU A 12 13.18 -4.04 9.55
CA GLU A 12 11.71 -3.88 9.63
C GLU A 12 10.99 -4.76 8.60
N TYR A 13 11.53 -4.90 7.39
CA TYR A 13 10.99 -5.82 6.39
C TYR A 13 11.04 -7.26 6.90
N ASN A 14 12.20 -7.73 7.36
CA ASN A 14 12.39 -9.09 7.83
C ASN A 14 11.52 -9.38 9.06
N TYR A 15 11.40 -8.43 9.98
CA TYR A 15 10.53 -8.57 11.15
C TYR A 15 9.05 -8.69 10.74
N THR A 16 8.62 -7.90 9.77
CA THR A 16 7.24 -7.98 9.24
C THR A 16 6.98 -9.33 8.58
N GLU A 17 7.92 -9.84 7.77
CA GLU A 17 7.83 -11.18 7.17
C GLU A 17 7.69 -12.27 8.26
N GLN A 18 8.50 -12.19 9.30
CA GLN A 18 8.41 -13.13 10.43
C GLN A 18 7.03 -13.07 11.10
N CYS A 19 6.51 -11.89 11.40
CA CYS A 19 5.17 -11.74 12.00
C CYS A 19 4.08 -12.35 11.10
N ILE A 20 4.19 -12.18 9.78
CA ILE A 20 3.22 -12.77 8.83
C ILE A 20 3.35 -14.30 8.82
N GLN A 21 4.58 -14.84 8.80
CA GLN A 21 4.83 -16.28 8.85
C GLN A 21 4.25 -16.91 10.12
N GLU A 22 4.45 -16.26 11.27
CA GLU A 22 3.88 -16.71 12.56
C GLU A 22 2.34 -16.66 12.53
N ALA A 23 1.75 -15.56 12.02
CA ALA A 23 0.30 -15.41 11.94
C ALA A 23 -0.39 -16.43 11.01
N LEU A 24 0.32 -16.86 9.95
CA LEU A 24 -0.15 -17.84 8.98
C LEU A 24 0.21 -19.29 9.36
N ASP A 25 0.98 -19.50 10.43
CA ASP A 25 1.59 -20.79 10.78
C ASP A 25 2.32 -21.42 9.57
N ASN A 26 3.01 -20.58 8.79
CA ASN A 26 3.69 -20.97 7.56
C ASN A 26 5.08 -20.32 7.45
N PRO A 27 6.15 -20.97 7.92
CA PRO A 27 7.49 -20.42 7.89
C PRO A 27 8.08 -20.27 6.47
N ASN A 28 7.44 -20.84 5.46
CA ASN A 28 7.89 -20.74 4.06
C ASN A 28 7.14 -19.65 3.27
N TYR A 29 6.23 -18.92 3.93
CA TYR A 29 5.57 -17.81 3.27
C TYR A 29 6.52 -16.64 3.08
N HIS A 30 6.47 -16.02 1.91
CA HIS A 30 7.17 -14.77 1.60
C HIS A 30 6.24 -13.85 0.80
N SER A 31 6.03 -12.66 1.29
CA SER A 31 5.12 -11.69 0.65
C SER A 31 5.62 -11.23 -0.72
N LYS A 32 6.94 -11.17 -0.93
CA LYS A 32 7.59 -10.67 -2.15
C LYS A 32 7.18 -9.25 -2.55
N VAL A 33 6.46 -8.56 -1.70
CA VAL A 33 5.95 -7.20 -1.93
C VAL A 33 6.31 -6.32 -0.74
N PHE A 34 6.76 -5.12 -1.02
CA PHE A 34 7.06 -4.10 -0.02
C PHE A 34 6.44 -2.76 -0.41
N ARG A 35 5.84 -2.07 0.56
CA ARG A 35 5.40 -0.70 0.41
C ARG A 35 6.16 0.20 1.38
N SER A 36 6.91 1.15 0.84
CA SER A 36 7.63 2.12 1.65
C SER A 36 6.64 3.00 2.45
N PRO A 37 6.72 3.06 3.79
CA PRO A 37 5.97 4.04 4.56
C PRO A 37 6.19 5.47 4.04
N GLY A 38 5.08 6.17 3.76
CA GLY A 38 5.13 7.50 3.12
C GLY A 38 5.56 7.48 1.64
N GLY A 39 5.46 6.34 0.96
CA GLY A 39 5.81 6.17 -0.46
C GLY A 39 7.31 6.08 -0.72
N SER A 40 7.69 5.58 -1.90
CA SER A 40 9.10 5.37 -2.28
C SER A 40 9.76 6.61 -2.87
N HIS A 41 9.00 7.62 -3.26
CA HIS A 41 9.49 8.81 -3.96
C HIS A 41 9.52 10.05 -3.08
N GLY A 42 10.57 10.85 -3.26
CA GLY A 42 10.69 12.17 -2.64
C GLY A 42 10.94 12.18 -1.12
N GLY A 43 10.87 13.39 -0.56
CA GLY A 43 11.06 13.66 0.87
C GLY A 43 12.52 13.54 1.35
N TYR A 44 12.69 13.80 2.65
CA TYR A 44 13.99 13.82 3.32
C TYR A 44 14.77 12.50 3.17
N TYR A 45 14.07 11.37 3.20
CA TYR A 45 14.68 10.03 3.17
C TYR A 45 14.79 9.42 1.76
N ARG A 46 14.65 10.20 0.69
CA ARG A 46 14.62 9.69 -0.71
C ARG A 46 15.81 8.79 -1.05
N ASN A 47 17.01 9.11 -0.56
CA ASN A 47 18.21 8.34 -0.87
C ASN A 47 18.19 6.95 -0.23
N ILE A 48 17.77 6.86 1.05
CA ILE A 48 17.64 5.59 1.77
C ILE A 48 16.54 4.74 1.12
N LYS A 49 15.40 5.35 0.80
CA LYS A 49 14.29 4.67 0.09
C LYS A 49 14.73 4.12 -1.27
N SER A 50 15.48 4.90 -2.05
CA SER A 50 16.03 4.44 -3.33
C SER A 50 16.98 3.26 -3.18
N GLN A 51 17.89 3.30 -2.21
CA GLN A 51 18.82 2.20 -1.95
C GLN A 51 18.07 0.94 -1.48
N ALA A 52 17.11 1.09 -0.58
CA ALA A 52 16.26 0.00 -0.12
C ALA A 52 15.48 -0.64 -1.28
N LYS A 53 14.90 0.17 -2.17
CA LYS A 53 14.18 -0.32 -3.36
C LYS A 53 15.09 -1.14 -4.29
N ILE A 54 16.33 -0.70 -4.51
CA ILE A 54 17.31 -1.44 -5.32
C ILE A 54 17.64 -2.77 -4.66
N TYR A 55 17.96 -2.78 -3.37
CA TYR A 55 18.29 -3.98 -2.62
C TYR A 55 17.12 -4.98 -2.61
N LEU A 56 15.91 -4.53 -2.29
CA LEU A 56 14.72 -5.38 -2.28
C LEU A 56 14.48 -6.03 -3.65
N ARG A 57 14.61 -5.25 -4.73
CA ARG A 57 14.47 -5.76 -6.10
C ARG A 57 15.50 -6.83 -6.44
N GLN A 58 16.76 -6.66 -6.02
CA GLN A 58 17.84 -7.65 -6.22
C GLN A 58 17.55 -8.96 -5.49
N ASN A 59 16.72 -8.92 -4.44
CA ASN A 59 16.27 -10.09 -3.68
C ASN A 59 14.87 -10.58 -4.08
N GLY A 60 14.36 -10.17 -5.25
CA GLY A 60 13.09 -10.64 -5.78
C GLY A 60 11.87 -10.02 -5.09
N ILE A 61 12.04 -8.93 -4.35
CA ILE A 61 10.97 -8.22 -3.64
C ILE A 61 10.58 -6.98 -4.45
N VAL A 62 9.31 -6.88 -4.80
CA VAL A 62 8.78 -5.75 -5.57
C VAL A 62 8.31 -4.64 -4.64
N SER A 63 8.86 -3.45 -4.82
CA SER A 63 8.40 -2.26 -4.10
C SER A 63 7.30 -1.58 -4.89
N LEU A 64 6.12 -1.47 -4.29
CA LEU A 64 4.93 -0.87 -4.89
C LEU A 64 4.53 0.41 -4.16
N ASP A 65 4.13 1.40 -4.93
CA ASP A 65 3.43 2.58 -4.46
C ASP A 65 2.00 2.58 -4.98
N TRP A 66 1.29 3.66 -4.71
CA TRP A 66 -0.08 3.88 -5.16
C TRP A 66 -0.15 4.99 -6.21
N ASN A 67 -1.22 5.01 -6.97
CA ASN A 67 -1.52 6.08 -7.94
C ASN A 67 -2.92 6.68 -7.76
N SER A 68 -3.62 6.24 -6.71
CA SER A 68 -4.88 6.80 -6.22
C SER A 68 -4.93 6.70 -4.70
N LEU A 69 -5.73 7.51 -4.04
CA LEU A 69 -5.85 7.51 -2.58
C LEU A 69 -7.23 7.98 -2.13
N SER A 70 -7.70 7.40 -1.02
CA SER A 70 -8.93 7.80 -0.36
C SER A 70 -8.76 9.06 0.51
N ARG A 71 -7.52 9.42 0.87
CA ARG A 71 -7.17 10.46 1.83
C ARG A 71 -7.73 10.23 3.24
N ASP A 72 -7.91 8.99 3.62
CA ASP A 72 -8.43 8.59 4.93
C ASP A 72 -7.53 8.99 6.11
N ALA A 73 -6.26 9.26 5.86
CA ALA A 73 -5.32 9.81 6.85
C ALA A 73 -5.24 11.35 6.82
N GLU A 74 -5.99 12.03 5.94
CA GLU A 74 -5.91 13.48 5.72
C GLU A 74 -7.13 14.24 6.30
N GLY A 75 -7.90 13.59 7.20
CA GLY A 75 -8.98 14.24 7.95
C GLY A 75 -10.34 14.22 7.27
N ALA A 76 -10.59 13.32 6.32
CA ALA A 76 -11.92 13.07 5.80
C ALA A 76 -12.91 12.72 6.93
N LYS A 77 -14.12 13.25 6.86
CA LYS A 77 -15.13 13.16 7.93
C LYS A 77 -16.29 12.25 7.58
N THR A 78 -16.45 11.90 6.30
CA THR A 78 -17.53 11.03 5.83
C THR A 78 -17.02 10.00 4.84
N LYS A 79 -17.74 8.90 4.70
CA LYS A 79 -17.42 7.86 3.70
C LYS A 79 -17.61 8.36 2.27
N GLU A 80 -18.52 9.31 2.06
CA GLU A 80 -18.76 9.95 0.77
C GLU A 80 -17.54 10.78 0.33
N GLU A 81 -16.89 11.48 1.27
CA GLU A 81 -15.62 12.19 1.00
C GLU A 81 -14.53 11.22 0.58
N LEU A 82 -14.41 10.06 1.25
CA LEU A 82 -13.42 9.04 0.90
C LEU A 82 -13.67 8.49 -0.51
N LEU A 83 -14.91 8.15 -0.84
CA LEU A 83 -15.30 7.72 -2.18
C LEU A 83 -14.98 8.80 -3.23
N GLN A 84 -15.34 10.06 -2.97
CA GLN A 84 -15.11 11.15 -3.90
C GLN A 84 -13.61 11.40 -4.13
N ASN A 85 -12.77 11.26 -3.09
CA ASN A 85 -11.32 11.34 -3.20
C ASN A 85 -10.76 10.22 -4.10
N VAL A 86 -11.26 8.99 -3.94
CA VAL A 86 -10.89 7.87 -4.81
C VAL A 86 -11.28 8.17 -6.25
N ILE A 87 -12.52 8.57 -6.53
CA ILE A 87 -13.01 8.93 -7.87
C ILE A 87 -12.12 10.01 -8.49
N THR A 88 -11.86 11.08 -7.76
CA THR A 88 -11.05 12.21 -8.23
C THR A 88 -9.62 11.79 -8.55
N THR A 89 -9.00 10.97 -7.69
CA THR A 89 -7.60 10.55 -7.85
C THR A 89 -7.41 9.43 -8.85
N ILE A 90 -8.44 8.64 -9.15
CA ILE A 90 -8.45 7.68 -10.25
C ILE A 90 -8.39 8.43 -11.59
N GLY A 91 -9.26 9.41 -11.80
CA GLY A 91 -9.37 10.10 -13.09
C GLY A 91 -9.64 9.12 -14.25
N ASP A 92 -8.82 9.18 -15.28
CA ASP A 92 -8.88 8.32 -16.48
C ASP A 92 -7.92 7.12 -16.46
N LYS A 93 -7.32 6.82 -15.31
CA LYS A 93 -6.34 5.73 -15.17
C LYS A 93 -6.97 4.36 -15.43
N LYS A 94 -6.27 3.53 -16.21
CA LYS A 94 -6.71 2.17 -16.56
C LYS A 94 -6.22 1.11 -15.57
N SER A 95 -5.16 1.38 -14.83
CA SER A 95 -4.63 0.52 -13.77
C SER A 95 -4.46 1.35 -12.51
N VAL A 96 -5.01 0.87 -11.40
CA VAL A 96 -5.12 1.63 -10.16
C VAL A 96 -4.67 0.81 -8.97
N VAL A 97 -3.82 1.41 -8.15
CA VAL A 97 -3.48 0.95 -6.80
C VAL A 97 -3.90 2.05 -5.84
N ILE A 98 -4.87 1.77 -4.99
CA ILE A 98 -5.47 2.76 -4.08
C ILE A 98 -4.86 2.63 -2.70
N LEU A 99 -4.34 3.74 -2.15
CA LEU A 99 -3.87 3.80 -0.76
C LEU A 99 -5.05 3.99 0.19
N MET A 100 -5.12 3.12 1.19
CA MET A 100 -6.02 3.19 2.35
C MET A 100 -5.30 2.67 3.59
N HIS A 101 -5.88 2.89 4.76
CA HIS A 101 -5.37 2.39 6.03
C HIS A 101 -6.45 1.59 6.76
N ASP A 102 -6.02 0.60 7.57
CA ASP A 102 -6.86 -0.38 8.26
C ASP A 102 -6.68 -0.36 9.80
N SER A 103 -6.05 0.70 10.33
CA SER A 103 -5.94 0.87 11.79
C SER A 103 -7.31 1.05 12.45
N ALA A 104 -7.41 0.74 13.74
CA ALA A 104 -8.67 0.69 14.49
C ALA A 104 -9.49 2.00 14.47
N ASP A 105 -8.84 3.13 14.23
CA ASP A 105 -9.47 4.45 14.10
C ASP A 105 -10.04 4.74 12.68
N LYS A 106 -9.83 3.84 11.71
CA LYS A 106 -10.24 4.01 10.30
C LYS A 106 -11.59 3.37 9.98
N ILE A 107 -12.58 3.55 10.85
CA ILE A 107 -13.95 3.02 10.66
C ILE A 107 -14.57 3.52 9.36
N LEU A 108 -14.39 4.82 9.03
CA LEU A 108 -14.92 5.39 7.79
C LEU A 108 -14.31 4.72 6.54
N THR A 109 -13.05 4.31 6.58
CA THR A 109 -12.42 3.56 5.50
C THR A 109 -13.12 2.23 5.31
N TYR A 110 -13.32 1.47 6.38
CA TYR A 110 -14.07 0.22 6.35
C TYR A 110 -15.49 0.41 5.79
N GLU A 111 -16.24 1.40 6.29
CA GLU A 111 -17.60 1.69 5.84
C GLU A 111 -17.69 2.17 4.39
N SER A 112 -16.62 2.79 3.85
CA SER A 112 -16.58 3.26 2.46
C SER A 112 -16.22 2.16 1.44
N LEU A 113 -15.62 1.04 1.88
CA LEU A 113 -15.15 -0.02 0.99
C LEU A 113 -16.24 -0.58 0.05
N PRO A 114 -17.47 -0.90 0.51
CA PRO A 114 -18.53 -1.40 -0.37
C PRO A 114 -18.86 -0.43 -1.51
N ASP A 115 -18.93 0.86 -1.20
CA ASP A 115 -19.25 1.89 -2.17
C ASP A 115 -18.11 2.11 -3.18
N ILE A 116 -16.86 2.07 -2.72
CA ILE A 116 -15.67 2.15 -3.57
C ILE A 116 -15.59 0.93 -4.49
N ILE A 117 -15.79 -0.28 -3.97
CA ILE A 117 -15.79 -1.52 -4.76
C ILE A 117 -16.89 -1.49 -5.82
N LYS A 118 -18.10 -1.07 -5.41
CA LYS A 118 -19.22 -0.93 -6.34
C LYS A 118 -18.89 0.06 -7.46
N TYR A 119 -18.41 1.26 -7.12
CA TYR A 119 -18.00 2.26 -8.10
C TYR A 119 -17.00 1.70 -9.12
N LEU A 120 -15.96 1.03 -8.65
CA LEU A 120 -14.93 0.47 -9.51
C LEU A 120 -15.50 -0.58 -10.48
N ARG A 121 -16.34 -1.50 -9.98
CA ARG A 121 -17.00 -2.52 -10.81
C ARG A 121 -17.93 -1.90 -11.84
N ASP A 122 -18.75 -0.93 -11.45
CA ASP A 122 -19.68 -0.24 -12.35
C ASP A 122 -18.94 0.54 -13.46
N ASN A 123 -17.67 0.91 -13.23
CA ASN A 123 -16.80 1.58 -14.21
C ASN A 123 -15.84 0.61 -14.94
N GLY A 124 -16.07 -0.69 -14.85
CA GLY A 124 -15.37 -1.71 -15.65
C GLY A 124 -13.99 -2.10 -15.12
N TYR A 125 -13.66 -1.78 -13.86
CA TYR A 125 -12.42 -2.24 -13.26
C TYR A 125 -12.54 -3.70 -12.79
N GLU A 126 -11.53 -4.49 -13.11
CA GLU A 126 -11.33 -5.82 -12.54
C GLU A 126 -10.40 -5.74 -11.32
N PHE A 127 -10.73 -6.53 -10.28
CA PHE A 127 -9.89 -6.65 -9.10
C PHE A 127 -8.90 -7.80 -9.28
N LYS A 128 -7.63 -7.51 -9.02
CA LYS A 128 -6.53 -8.49 -9.05
C LYS A 128 -5.72 -8.39 -7.78
N THR A 129 -5.07 -9.48 -7.42
CA THR A 129 -4.06 -9.45 -6.38
C THR A 129 -2.76 -8.84 -6.93
N LEU A 130 -1.87 -8.39 -6.05
CA LEU A 130 -0.56 -7.92 -6.48
C LEU A 130 0.24 -9.03 -7.16
N TYR A 131 0.01 -10.29 -6.79
CA TYR A 131 0.68 -11.45 -7.38
C TYR A 131 0.23 -11.75 -8.82
N ASP A 132 -0.93 -11.26 -9.25
CA ASP A 132 -1.40 -11.41 -10.64
C ASP A 132 -0.69 -10.45 -11.61
N ILE A 133 0.08 -9.48 -11.09
CA ILE A 133 0.75 -8.43 -11.86
C ILE A 133 2.28 -8.38 -11.65
N LEU A 134 2.84 -9.30 -10.85
CA LEU A 134 4.29 -9.40 -10.55
C LEU A 134 5.07 -10.27 -11.53
#